data_09551e76461950194a218ec99d70698f
#
_entry.id   09551e76461950194a218ec99d70698f
#
_cell.length_a   1.000
_cell.length_b   1.000
_cell.length_c   1.000
_cell.angle_alpha   90.00
_cell.angle_beta   90.00
_cell.angle_gamma   90.00
#
_symmetry.space_group_name_H-M   'P 1'
#
loop_
_entity.id
_entity.type
_entity.pdbx_description
1 polymer ?
#
loop_
_entity_poly.entity_id
_entity_poly.type
_entity_poly.pdbx_seq_one_letter_code
_entity_poly.pdbx_strand_id
1 'polypeptide(L)'
;MAILQTAERSSHLDPSENVIYQRHLIAYKEAAKIISGTVLEIGSGEGYGIMELALKADHYIAVDKYKTSISDELKADNNITFIQTNVPPLKGIEDNSIDFVVTFQVIEHIKDDEWFLREI
;
A
#
# COMPACT_ATOMS: atom_id res chain seq x y z
N MET A 1 16.42 -13.41 -10.44
CA MET A 1 15.24 -13.36 -11.34
C MET A 1 14.71 -11.94 -11.40
N ALA A 2 14.54 -11.43 -12.60
CA ALA A 2 13.92 -10.13 -12.74
C ALA A 2 12.44 -10.21 -12.35
N ILE A 3 12.04 -9.35 -11.43
CA ILE A 3 10.64 -9.23 -11.08
C ILE A 3 9.96 -8.46 -12.20
N LEU A 4 8.91 -9.04 -12.78
CA LEU A 4 8.08 -8.31 -13.71
C LEU A 4 7.38 -7.21 -12.95
N GLN A 5 7.88 -6.02 -13.14
CA GLN A 5 7.27 -4.85 -12.53
C GLN A 5 6.05 -4.47 -13.36
N THR A 6 4.90 -4.31 -12.70
CA THR A 6 3.72 -3.80 -13.40
C THR A 6 3.94 -2.34 -13.78
N ALA A 7 3.24 -1.88 -14.81
CA ALA A 7 3.42 -0.53 -15.34
C ALA A 7 3.22 0.56 -14.28
N GLU A 8 2.45 0.28 -13.23
CA GLU A 8 2.13 1.27 -12.21
C GLU A 8 3.06 1.23 -10.99
N ARG A 9 3.93 0.22 -10.90
CA ARG A 9 4.91 0.17 -9.83
C ARG A 9 6.10 1.06 -10.20
N SER A 10 6.39 2.04 -9.34
CA SER A 10 7.47 2.99 -9.59
C SER A 10 8.44 3.02 -8.41
N SER A 11 9.66 3.51 -8.67
CA SER A 11 10.68 3.68 -7.66
C SER A 11 11.03 5.15 -7.52
N HIS A 12 11.13 5.63 -6.29
CA HIS A 12 11.60 6.99 -6.01
C HIS A 12 13.11 7.14 -6.24
N LEU A 13 13.82 6.02 -6.43
CA LEU A 13 15.27 6.00 -6.62
C LEU A 13 15.67 6.06 -8.10
N ASP A 14 14.73 5.84 -9.02
CA ASP A 14 15.00 5.83 -10.45
C ASP A 14 14.53 7.14 -11.10
N PRO A 15 15.46 8.01 -11.59
CA PRO A 15 15.06 9.27 -12.20
C PRO A 15 14.16 9.13 -13.42
N SER A 16 14.25 8.01 -14.15
CA SER A 16 13.40 7.77 -15.32
C SER A 16 11.94 7.56 -14.97
N GLU A 17 11.65 7.22 -13.71
CA GLU A 17 10.31 6.98 -13.18
C GLU A 17 9.74 8.17 -12.43
N ASN A 18 10.41 9.32 -12.45
CA ASN A 18 10.02 10.46 -11.62
C ASN A 18 8.58 10.96 -11.86
N VAL A 19 8.11 10.95 -13.10
CA VAL A 19 6.75 11.39 -13.41
C VAL A 19 5.72 10.47 -12.75
N ILE A 20 5.92 9.16 -12.85
CA ILE A 20 5.03 8.16 -12.22
C ILE A 20 5.10 8.29 -10.71
N TYR A 21 6.30 8.41 -10.17
CA TYR A 21 6.52 8.59 -8.73
C TYR A 21 5.77 9.82 -8.20
N GLN A 22 5.86 10.96 -8.87
CA GLN A 22 5.19 12.19 -8.43
C GLN A 22 3.67 12.06 -8.47
N ARG A 23 3.13 11.38 -9.49
CA ARG A 23 1.68 11.14 -9.57
C ARG A 23 1.19 10.27 -8.42
N HIS A 24 1.94 9.22 -8.08
CA HIS A 24 1.62 8.38 -6.93
C HIS A 24 1.71 9.17 -5.63
N LEU A 25 2.74 9.98 -5.48
CA LEU A 25 2.95 10.79 -4.28
C LEU A 25 1.80 11.79 -4.05
N ILE A 26 1.29 12.41 -5.12
CA ILE A 26 0.13 13.30 -5.02
C ILE A 26 -1.08 12.55 -4.48
N ALA A 27 -1.34 11.33 -4.95
CA ALA A 27 -2.44 10.52 -4.46
C ALA A 27 -2.30 10.24 -2.96
N TYR A 28 -1.11 9.87 -2.51
CA TYR A 28 -0.84 9.67 -1.09
C TYR A 28 -1.06 10.94 -0.27
N LYS A 29 -0.61 12.08 -0.75
CA LYS A 29 -0.80 13.36 -0.07
C LYS A 29 -2.26 13.75 0.07
N GLU A 30 -3.06 13.48 -0.97
CA GLU A 30 -4.51 13.73 -0.92
C GLU A 30 -5.20 12.77 0.07
N ALA A 31 -4.82 11.50 0.06
CA ALA A 31 -5.36 10.53 1.01
C ALA A 31 -5.04 10.92 2.46
N ALA A 32 -3.84 11.43 2.70
CA ALA A 32 -3.40 11.83 4.04
C ALA A 32 -4.31 12.91 4.66
N LYS A 33 -5.05 13.65 3.85
CA LYS A 33 -5.95 14.70 4.35
C LYS A 33 -7.23 14.15 4.96
N ILE A 34 -7.60 12.90 4.63
CA ILE A 34 -8.91 12.35 5.01
C ILE A 34 -8.84 11.11 5.89
N ILE A 35 -7.67 10.49 6.04
CA ILE A 35 -7.55 9.26 6.83
C ILE A 35 -7.34 9.55 8.32
N SER A 36 -7.76 8.59 9.15
CA SER A 36 -7.50 8.56 10.59
C SER A 36 -7.77 7.14 11.10
N GLY A 37 -7.40 6.85 12.34
CA GLY A 37 -7.65 5.55 12.95
C GLY A 37 -6.80 4.44 12.36
N THR A 38 -7.38 3.28 12.15
CA THR A 38 -6.70 2.11 11.56
C THR A 38 -6.85 2.13 10.05
N VAL A 39 -5.72 2.19 9.36
CA VAL A 39 -5.65 2.31 7.91
C VAL A 39 -5.00 1.07 7.31
N LEU A 40 -5.63 0.52 6.28
CA LEU A 40 -5.10 -0.60 5.50
C LEU A 40 -4.75 -0.10 4.10
N GLU A 41 -3.50 -0.25 3.71
CA GLU A 41 -3.08 -0.02 2.33
C GLU A 41 -2.87 -1.35 1.63
N ILE A 42 -3.56 -1.54 0.49
CA ILE A 42 -3.40 -2.73 -0.34
C ILE A 42 -2.56 -2.33 -1.56
N GLY A 43 -1.43 -3.04 -1.74
CA GLY A 43 -0.50 -2.73 -2.81
C GLY A 43 0.46 -1.60 -2.46
N SER A 44 1.17 -1.74 -1.35
CA SER A 44 2.10 -0.70 -0.87
C SER A 44 3.31 -0.48 -1.78
N GLY A 45 3.61 -1.43 -2.65
CA GLY A 45 4.71 -1.31 -3.60
C GLY A 45 6.06 -1.13 -2.93
N GLU A 46 6.81 -0.11 -3.33
CA GLU A 46 8.12 0.21 -2.74
C GLU A 46 8.00 0.85 -1.35
N GLY A 47 6.79 1.22 -0.95
CA GLY A 47 6.51 1.71 0.40
C GLY A 47 6.75 3.21 0.61
N TYR A 48 7.12 3.95 -0.43
CA TYR A 48 7.41 5.39 -0.26
C TYR A 48 6.20 6.20 0.21
N GLY A 49 4.99 5.74 -0.11
CA GLY A 49 3.76 6.41 0.32
C GLY A 49 3.42 6.20 1.78
N ILE A 50 3.98 5.17 2.41
CA ILE A 50 3.71 4.85 3.82
C ILE A 50 4.06 6.03 4.72
N MET A 51 5.15 6.71 4.43
CA MET A 51 5.58 7.87 5.25
C MET A 51 4.54 8.98 5.27
N GLU A 52 3.82 9.16 4.16
CA GLU A 52 2.77 10.18 4.08
C GLU A 52 1.53 9.81 4.89
N LEU A 53 1.18 8.53 4.91
CA LEU A 53 -0.07 8.06 5.50
C LEU A 53 0.07 7.63 6.97
N ALA A 54 1.18 6.98 7.30
CA ALA A 54 1.36 6.43 8.64
C ALA A 54 1.36 7.51 9.73
N LEU A 55 1.81 8.73 9.41
CA LEU A 55 1.78 9.85 10.34
C LEU A 55 0.37 10.28 10.71
N LYS A 56 -0.61 9.95 9.88
CA LYS A 56 -2.02 10.32 10.07
C LYS A 56 -2.84 9.19 10.67
N ALA A 57 -2.28 7.99 10.76
CA ALA A 57 -2.97 6.80 11.25
C ALA A 57 -2.56 6.48 12.68
N ASP A 58 -3.50 5.95 13.46
CA ASP A 58 -3.16 5.36 14.77
C ASP A 58 -2.46 4.02 14.58
N HIS A 59 -2.93 3.25 13.59
CA HIS A 59 -2.31 2.00 13.18
C HIS A 59 -2.36 1.86 11.68
N TYR A 60 -1.23 1.51 11.06
CA TYR A 60 -1.12 1.40 9.61
C TYR A 60 -0.71 0.00 9.21
N ILE A 61 -1.51 -0.64 8.36
CA ILE A 61 -1.25 -1.99 7.86
C ILE A 61 -0.99 -1.91 6.36
N ALA A 62 0.19 -2.32 5.94
CA ALA A 62 0.59 -2.31 4.53
C ALA A 62 0.65 -3.74 4.00
N VAL A 63 -0.07 -4.02 2.93
CA VAL A 63 -0.15 -5.34 2.31
C VAL A 63 0.38 -5.26 0.88
N ASP A 64 1.28 -6.17 0.52
CA ASP A 64 1.75 -6.33 -0.85
C ASP A 64 2.16 -7.78 -1.07
N LYS A 65 2.13 -8.23 -2.31
CA LYS A 65 2.61 -9.56 -2.66
C LYS A 65 4.13 -9.65 -2.69
N TYR A 66 4.81 -8.51 -2.81
CA TYR A 66 6.26 -8.42 -2.79
C TYR A 66 6.73 -7.76 -1.50
N LYS A 67 7.93 -8.14 -1.06
CA LYS A 67 8.57 -7.47 0.07
C LYS A 67 8.97 -6.07 -0.36
N THR A 68 8.64 -5.06 0.45
CA THR A 68 9.08 -3.69 0.18
C THR A 68 10.52 -3.48 0.65
N SER A 69 11.28 -2.71 -0.12
CA SER A 69 12.69 -2.44 0.16
C SER A 69 12.93 -1.64 1.44
N ILE A 70 11.96 -0.86 1.88
CA ILE A 70 12.09 -0.01 3.08
C ILE A 70 11.36 -0.57 4.29
N SER A 71 10.83 -1.81 4.21
CA SER A 71 10.04 -2.40 5.29
C SER A 71 10.81 -2.53 6.60
N ASP A 72 12.10 -2.86 6.53
CA ASP A 72 12.90 -3.07 7.74
C ASP A 72 13.13 -1.76 8.51
N GLU A 73 13.27 -0.64 7.81
CA GLU A 73 13.37 0.67 8.42
C GLU A 73 12.07 1.09 9.08
N LEU A 74 10.95 0.87 8.39
CA LEU A 74 9.63 1.27 8.88
C LEU A 74 9.11 0.35 9.98
N LYS A 75 9.55 -0.90 10.04
CA LYS A 75 9.19 -1.84 11.11
C LYS A 75 9.62 -1.37 12.50
N ALA A 76 10.59 -0.49 12.59
CA ALA A 76 10.98 0.11 13.85
C ALA A 76 9.89 1.02 14.43
N ASP A 77 8.95 1.44 13.59
CA ASP A 77 7.80 2.23 14.02
C ASP A 77 6.67 1.30 14.46
N ASN A 78 6.27 1.40 15.72
CA ASN A 78 5.33 0.47 16.34
C ASN A 78 3.91 0.54 15.78
N ASN A 79 3.57 1.59 15.01
CA ASN A 79 2.23 1.71 14.44
C ASN A 79 2.12 1.16 13.02
N ILE A 80 3.18 0.60 12.46
CA ILE A 80 3.19 0.07 11.10
C ILE A 80 3.37 -1.46 11.12
N THR A 81 2.46 -2.16 10.43
CA THR A 81 2.51 -3.60 10.24
C THR A 81 2.60 -3.90 8.75
N PHE A 82 3.54 -4.76 8.34
CA PHE A 82 3.68 -5.21 6.96
C PHE A 82 3.20 -6.65 6.83
N ILE A 83 2.35 -6.91 5.84
CA ILE A 83 1.87 -8.26 5.53
C ILE A 83 2.22 -8.54 4.07
N GLN A 84 3.04 -9.56 3.85
CA GLN A 84 3.35 -10.03 2.50
C GLN A 84 2.41 -11.17 2.14
N THR A 85 1.46 -10.91 1.26
CA THR A 85 0.48 -11.90 0.81
C THR A 85 -0.14 -11.48 -0.51
N ASN A 86 -0.71 -12.45 -1.21
CA ASN A 86 -1.54 -12.18 -2.38
C ASN A 86 -2.95 -11.77 -1.95
N VAL A 87 -3.54 -10.86 -2.64
CA VAL A 87 -4.93 -10.44 -2.42
C VAL A 87 -5.74 -10.66 -3.70
N PRO A 88 -7.05 -10.97 -3.62
CA PRO A 88 -7.73 -11.55 -2.46
C PRO A 88 -7.25 -12.95 -2.12
N PRO A 89 -7.52 -13.48 -0.92
CA PRO A 89 -8.22 -12.88 0.21
C PRO A 89 -7.31 -12.00 1.07
N LEU A 90 -7.91 -11.20 1.95
CA LEU A 90 -7.18 -10.39 2.94
C LEU A 90 -6.90 -11.22 4.20
N LYS A 91 -5.85 -12.01 4.14
CA LYS A 91 -5.46 -12.87 5.27
C LYS A 91 -4.86 -12.06 6.40
N GLY A 92 -5.23 -12.41 7.62
CA GLY A 92 -4.70 -11.75 8.82
C GLY A 92 -5.40 -10.45 9.18
N ILE A 93 -6.43 -10.08 8.46
CA ILE A 93 -7.23 -8.88 8.73
C ILE A 93 -8.61 -9.33 9.22
N GLU A 94 -8.96 -8.93 10.42
CA GLU A 94 -10.27 -9.23 10.99
C GLU A 94 -11.36 -8.36 10.37
N ASP A 95 -12.58 -8.90 10.30
CA ASP A 95 -13.74 -8.14 9.82
C ASP A 95 -14.00 -6.94 10.72
N ASN A 96 -14.39 -5.83 10.10
CA ASN A 96 -14.75 -4.60 10.81
C ASN A 96 -13.63 -4.01 11.68
N SER A 97 -12.37 -4.28 11.33
CA SER A 97 -11.21 -3.80 12.09
C SER A 97 -10.55 -2.58 11.47
N ILE A 98 -10.95 -2.18 10.28
CA ILE A 98 -10.29 -1.14 9.50
C ILE A 98 -11.22 0.07 9.33
N ASP A 99 -10.70 1.26 9.56
CA ASP A 99 -11.45 2.51 9.37
C ASP A 99 -11.34 3.04 7.94
N PHE A 100 -10.17 2.93 7.33
CA PHE A 100 -9.94 3.39 5.94
C PHE A 100 -9.12 2.37 5.18
N VAL A 101 -9.55 2.06 3.96
CA VAL A 101 -8.79 1.24 3.02
C VAL A 101 -8.27 2.16 1.91
N VAL A 102 -6.96 2.08 1.67
CA VAL A 102 -6.29 2.84 0.63
C VAL A 102 -5.70 1.86 -0.38
N THR A 103 -6.03 2.03 -1.63
CA THR A 103 -5.46 1.21 -2.70
C THR A 103 -5.35 2.06 -3.96
N PHE A 104 -4.14 2.09 -4.54
CA PHE A 104 -3.85 2.87 -5.73
C PHE A 104 -3.26 1.97 -6.81
N GLN A 105 -3.87 1.96 -8.00
CA GLN A 105 -3.35 1.26 -9.17
C GLN A 105 -3.16 -0.24 -8.93
N VAL A 106 -4.15 -0.88 -8.27
CA VAL A 106 -4.08 -2.30 -7.91
C VAL A 106 -5.19 -3.11 -8.58
N ILE A 107 -6.44 -2.61 -8.55
CA ILE A 107 -7.61 -3.38 -8.97
C ILE A 107 -7.53 -3.84 -10.42
N GLU A 108 -6.90 -3.05 -11.29
CA GLU A 108 -6.74 -3.40 -12.71
C GLU A 108 -5.83 -4.61 -12.93
N HIS A 109 -5.07 -5.01 -11.91
CA HIS A 109 -4.19 -6.18 -11.93
C HIS A 109 -4.79 -7.39 -11.24
N ILE A 110 -6.02 -7.27 -10.70
CA ILE A 110 -6.69 -8.35 -9.97
C ILE A 110 -7.65 -9.07 -10.91
N LYS A 111 -7.47 -10.40 -11.10
CA LYS A 111 -8.34 -11.19 -11.98
C LYS A 111 -9.77 -11.25 -11.48
N ASP A 112 -9.94 -11.48 -10.18
CA ASP A 112 -11.26 -11.52 -9.55
C ASP A 112 -11.47 -10.22 -8.78
N ASP A 113 -11.75 -9.16 -9.52
CA ASP A 113 -11.96 -7.83 -8.94
C ASP A 113 -13.21 -7.76 -8.06
N GLU A 114 -14.22 -8.57 -8.37
CA GLU A 114 -15.43 -8.65 -7.57
C GLU A 114 -15.13 -9.23 -6.18
N TRP A 115 -14.37 -10.33 -6.12
CA TRP A 115 -13.95 -10.90 -4.85
C TRP A 115 -13.09 -9.91 -4.07
N PHE A 116 -12.16 -9.24 -4.75
CA PHE A 116 -11.31 -8.21 -4.14
C PHE A 116 -12.15 -7.12 -3.47
N LEU A 117 -13.17 -6.61 -4.15
CA LEU A 117 -14.04 -5.58 -3.61
C LEU A 117 -14.88 -6.07 -2.42
N ARG A 118 -15.29 -7.34 -2.44
CA ARG A 118 -16.03 -7.92 -1.31
C ARG A 118 -15.17 -8.08 -0.07
N GLU A 119 -13.87 -8.30 -0.24
CA GLU A 119 -12.95 -8.44 0.89
C GLU A 119 -12.72 -7.10 1.60
N ILE A 120 -12.84 -6.02 0.87
CA ILE A 120 -12.70 -4.69 1.43
C ILE A 120 -13.96 -4.33 2.24
#